data_483fabbd47d5d2f9dedbb5e5d7b82740
#
_entry.id   483fabbd47d5d2f9dedbb5e5d7b82740
#
_cell.length_a   1.000
_cell.length_b   1.000
_cell.length_c   1.000
_cell.angle_alpha   90.00
_cell.angle_beta   90.00
_cell.angle_gamma   90.00
#
_symmetry.space_group_name_H-M   'P 1'
#
loop_
_entity.id
_entity.type
_entity.pdbx_description
1 polymer ?
#
loop_
_entity_poly.entity_id
_entity_poly.type
_entity_poly.pdbx_seq_one_letter_code
_entity_poly.pdbx_strand_id
1 'polypeptide(L)'
;MCLFITEKIYKSNFLNDVIDHNTTYQKLSKTEKSLVNMTILTMLRRNGEIESVVNKFLKKPLKPKHDTIKNILRLSTTQILYLNLPDHSIVNGYVDIVKEIRPGYENLVNGILRNICRNKKNLLKVNDTIKNLPNWIKNGWSKSLNREIVNEISKILVSIPKTDIHIKKKIIDKKDWEFELGGQLVFNNIIRLNNTKKISELVGFKDGDWWVQNAAASIPVKIIENYFRTSTQISVLEVGSSPGGKTIQLLDAGFLVTAIEKSPNRIKKLKDNLKRVNLKCEVLDVDLDKFQTTSSFDCCLLDVSCTSSGIVGRKPEILVLKKSVNELVLNQEMVINKASKLIRKNGILVYCVCSLMFEEGENQTKKFLERNTNFRKIDLEKIFSKKFDFHFKNKDIMTLPINYKNLGGLDGFYISCLQKFK
;
A
#
# COMPACT_ATOMS: atom_id res chain seq x y z
N MET A 1 3.39 -17.26 -18.28
CA MET A 1 3.88 -16.27 -17.29
C MET A 1 2.81 -15.92 -16.26
N CYS A 2 1.62 -15.40 -16.64
CA CYS A 2 0.58 -15.05 -15.67
C CYS A 2 0.22 -16.19 -14.71
N LEU A 3 0.07 -17.42 -15.23
CA LEU A 3 -0.25 -18.60 -14.40
C LEU A 3 0.82 -18.85 -13.34
N PHE A 4 2.10 -18.86 -13.75
CA PHE A 4 3.23 -19.04 -12.82
C PHE A 4 3.23 -18.01 -11.68
N ILE A 5 3.09 -16.71 -12.03
CA ILE A 5 3.07 -15.65 -11.03
C ILE A 5 1.86 -15.81 -10.10
N THR A 6 0.68 -16.11 -10.64
CA THR A 6 -0.53 -16.34 -9.86
C THR A 6 -0.35 -17.47 -8.85
N GLU A 7 0.19 -18.60 -9.28
CA GLU A 7 0.45 -19.75 -8.39
C GLU A 7 1.43 -19.40 -7.26
N LYS A 8 2.46 -18.59 -7.54
CA LYS A 8 3.40 -18.11 -6.52
C LYS A 8 2.74 -17.17 -5.52
N ILE A 9 1.88 -16.24 -5.99
CA ILE A 9 1.14 -15.32 -5.10
C ILE A 9 0.22 -16.10 -4.16
N TYR A 10 -0.55 -17.07 -4.68
CA TYR A 10 -1.42 -17.89 -3.82
C TYR A 10 -0.66 -18.82 -2.86
N LYS A 11 0.68 -18.99 -3.05
CA LYS A 11 1.61 -19.63 -2.10
C LYS A 11 2.31 -18.63 -1.16
N SER A 12 1.68 -17.46 -0.93
CA SER A 12 2.12 -16.44 0.02
C SER A 12 3.36 -15.62 -0.38
N ASN A 13 3.62 -15.48 -1.69
CA ASN A 13 4.67 -14.58 -2.18
C ASN A 13 4.08 -13.22 -2.59
N PHE A 14 4.82 -12.15 -2.37
CA PHE A 14 4.46 -10.84 -2.91
C PHE A 14 4.76 -10.74 -4.40
N LEU A 15 3.93 -10.00 -5.14
CA LEU A 15 4.07 -9.86 -6.59
C LEU A 15 5.48 -9.37 -7.00
N ASN A 16 5.98 -8.33 -6.35
CA ASN A 16 7.30 -7.77 -6.67
C ASN A 16 8.43 -8.80 -6.45
N ASP A 17 8.38 -9.57 -5.36
CA ASP A 17 9.39 -10.58 -5.08
C ASP A 17 9.39 -11.67 -6.16
N VAL A 18 8.21 -12.04 -6.67
CA VAL A 18 8.09 -13.04 -7.74
C VAL A 18 8.62 -12.52 -9.07
N ILE A 19 8.33 -11.28 -9.44
CA ILE A 19 8.74 -10.74 -10.74
C ILE A 19 10.20 -10.28 -10.78
N ASP A 20 10.71 -9.71 -9.66
CA ASP A 20 12.09 -9.20 -9.58
C ASP A 20 13.13 -10.32 -9.75
N HIS A 21 12.82 -11.53 -9.26
CA HIS A 21 13.71 -12.70 -9.33
C HIS A 21 13.40 -13.67 -10.49
N ASN A 22 12.45 -13.33 -11.38
CA ASN A 22 12.06 -14.19 -12.49
C ASN A 22 12.75 -13.80 -13.80
N THR A 23 13.74 -14.58 -14.22
CA THR A 23 14.53 -14.32 -15.45
C THR A 23 13.68 -14.33 -16.73
N THR A 24 12.65 -15.19 -16.81
CA THR A 24 11.75 -15.25 -17.95
C THR A 24 10.90 -13.97 -18.01
N TYR A 25 10.37 -13.50 -16.88
CA TYR A 25 9.65 -12.22 -16.82
C TYR A 25 10.56 -11.07 -17.23
N GLN A 26 11.83 -11.05 -16.81
CA GLN A 26 12.76 -9.97 -17.14
C GLN A 26 13.05 -9.88 -18.66
N LYS A 27 12.98 -10.99 -19.37
CA LYS A 27 13.18 -11.06 -20.83
C LYS A 27 11.96 -10.61 -21.65
N LEU A 28 10.77 -10.49 -21.05
CA LEU A 28 9.58 -10.02 -21.75
C LEU A 28 9.75 -8.58 -22.25
N SER A 29 9.15 -8.29 -23.39
CA SER A 29 9.02 -6.93 -23.91
C SER A 29 8.23 -6.01 -22.97
N LYS A 30 8.31 -4.70 -23.15
CA LYS A 30 7.56 -3.73 -22.34
C LYS A 30 6.05 -3.97 -22.42
N THR A 31 5.53 -4.27 -23.60
CA THR A 31 4.11 -4.54 -23.85
C THR A 31 3.65 -5.81 -23.13
N GLU A 32 4.43 -6.90 -23.23
CA GLU A 32 4.13 -8.15 -22.54
C GLU A 32 4.16 -7.99 -21.01
N LYS A 33 5.17 -7.31 -20.47
CA LYS A 33 5.22 -6.97 -19.02
C LYS A 33 4.00 -6.18 -18.58
N SER A 34 3.57 -5.21 -19.40
CA SER A 34 2.37 -4.41 -19.11
C SER A 34 1.11 -5.28 -19.08
N LEU A 35 0.93 -6.16 -20.07
CA LEU A 35 -0.21 -7.06 -20.13
C LEU A 35 -0.23 -8.04 -18.96
N VAL A 36 0.92 -8.63 -18.61
CA VAL A 36 1.05 -9.54 -17.46
C VAL A 36 0.66 -8.82 -16.18
N ASN A 37 1.24 -7.65 -15.92
CA ASN A 37 0.94 -6.87 -14.71
C ASN A 37 -0.52 -6.44 -14.65
N MET A 38 -1.08 -5.95 -15.76
CA MET A 38 -2.47 -5.53 -15.83
C MET A 38 -3.41 -6.71 -15.56
N THR A 39 -3.15 -7.88 -16.15
CA THR A 39 -3.94 -9.08 -15.92
C THR A 39 -3.92 -9.50 -14.46
N ILE A 40 -2.73 -9.62 -13.85
CA ILE A 40 -2.57 -10.08 -12.47
C ILE A 40 -3.16 -9.08 -11.47
N LEU A 41 -2.84 -7.81 -11.60
CA LEU A 41 -3.34 -6.80 -10.67
C LEU A 41 -4.86 -6.63 -10.76
N THR A 42 -5.45 -6.72 -11.96
CA THR A 42 -6.91 -6.68 -12.14
C THR A 42 -7.55 -7.93 -11.53
N MET A 43 -7.00 -9.12 -11.79
CA MET A 43 -7.48 -10.37 -11.20
C MET A 43 -7.48 -10.29 -9.67
N LEU A 44 -6.40 -9.80 -9.07
CA LEU A 44 -6.29 -9.71 -7.62
C LEU A 44 -7.27 -8.70 -7.01
N ARG A 45 -7.42 -7.50 -7.63
CA ARG A 45 -8.40 -6.48 -7.18
C ARG A 45 -9.84 -6.96 -7.24
N ARG A 46 -10.16 -7.83 -8.22
CA ARG A 46 -11.51 -8.32 -8.47
C ARG A 46 -11.69 -9.80 -8.16
N ASN A 47 -10.80 -10.34 -7.32
CA ASN A 47 -10.76 -11.79 -7.06
C ASN A 47 -12.11 -12.36 -6.62
N GLY A 48 -12.83 -11.69 -5.72
CA GLY A 48 -14.12 -12.16 -5.22
C GLY A 48 -15.24 -12.11 -6.27
N GLU A 49 -15.27 -11.07 -7.11
CA GLU A 49 -16.21 -10.97 -8.24
C GLU A 49 -15.92 -12.07 -9.26
N ILE A 50 -14.65 -12.29 -9.62
CA ILE A 50 -14.20 -13.32 -10.56
C ILE A 50 -14.55 -14.72 -10.04
N GLU A 51 -14.26 -15.00 -8.76
CA GLU A 51 -14.65 -16.28 -8.12
C GLU A 51 -16.16 -16.49 -8.17
N SER A 52 -16.94 -15.45 -7.91
CA SER A 52 -18.42 -15.52 -7.98
C SER A 52 -18.90 -15.84 -9.39
N VAL A 53 -18.28 -15.24 -10.43
CA VAL A 53 -18.59 -15.52 -11.84
C VAL A 53 -18.21 -16.94 -12.21
N VAL A 54 -17.00 -17.40 -11.90
CA VAL A 54 -16.54 -18.76 -12.23
C VAL A 54 -17.45 -19.80 -11.55
N ASN A 55 -17.76 -19.61 -10.27
CA ASN A 55 -18.58 -20.53 -9.50
C ASN A 55 -20.03 -20.62 -10.02
N LYS A 56 -20.57 -19.56 -10.65
CA LYS A 56 -21.89 -19.58 -11.27
C LYS A 56 -22.01 -20.61 -12.41
N PHE A 57 -20.91 -20.89 -13.11
CA PHE A 57 -20.85 -21.81 -14.24
C PHE A 57 -20.25 -23.18 -13.90
N LEU A 58 -19.81 -23.37 -12.66
CA LEU A 58 -19.34 -24.66 -12.15
C LEU A 58 -20.51 -25.45 -11.55
N LYS A 59 -20.70 -26.70 -11.98
CA LYS A 59 -21.70 -27.60 -11.36
C LYS A 59 -21.36 -27.95 -9.91
N LYS A 60 -20.06 -28.03 -9.59
CA LYS A 60 -19.53 -28.27 -8.24
C LYS A 60 -18.22 -27.48 -8.06
N PRO A 61 -17.93 -26.96 -6.85
CA PRO A 61 -16.67 -26.27 -6.57
C PRO A 61 -15.46 -27.15 -6.89
N LEU A 62 -14.42 -26.54 -7.46
CA LEU A 62 -13.15 -27.22 -7.72
C LEU A 62 -12.42 -27.52 -6.39
N LYS A 63 -11.99 -28.77 -6.21
CA LYS A 63 -11.18 -29.17 -5.05
C LYS A 63 -9.77 -28.54 -5.11
N PRO A 64 -9.04 -28.41 -3.99
CA PRO A 64 -7.69 -27.83 -3.97
C PRO A 64 -6.70 -28.46 -4.95
N LYS A 65 -6.78 -29.77 -5.21
CA LYS A 65 -5.96 -30.44 -6.22
C LYS A 65 -6.10 -29.90 -7.65
N HIS A 66 -7.10 -29.07 -7.90
CA HIS A 66 -7.39 -28.44 -9.18
C HIS A 66 -7.10 -26.93 -9.17
N ASP A 67 -6.27 -26.43 -8.26
CA ASP A 67 -5.95 -25.00 -8.12
C ASP A 67 -5.34 -24.40 -9.40
N THR A 68 -4.57 -25.17 -10.18
CA THR A 68 -4.06 -24.75 -11.50
C THR A 68 -5.23 -24.41 -12.45
N ILE A 69 -6.26 -25.27 -12.54
CA ILE A 69 -7.45 -25.00 -13.37
C ILE A 69 -8.21 -23.80 -12.86
N LYS A 70 -8.33 -23.66 -11.54
CA LYS A 70 -8.96 -22.51 -10.91
C LYS A 70 -8.24 -21.21 -11.27
N ASN A 71 -6.90 -21.20 -11.23
CA ASN A 71 -6.10 -20.06 -11.60
C ASN A 71 -6.21 -19.70 -13.10
N ILE A 72 -6.29 -20.72 -13.97
CA ILE A 72 -6.57 -20.52 -15.38
C ILE A 72 -7.92 -19.85 -15.58
N LEU A 73 -8.98 -20.33 -14.91
CA LEU A 73 -10.31 -19.73 -14.98
C LEU A 73 -10.33 -18.29 -14.44
N ARG A 74 -9.60 -17.99 -13.36
CA ARG A 74 -9.46 -16.62 -12.84
C ARG A 74 -8.82 -15.69 -13.86
N LEU A 75 -7.69 -16.10 -14.43
CA LEU A 75 -6.94 -15.30 -15.39
C LEU A 75 -7.73 -15.05 -16.67
N SER A 76 -8.29 -16.10 -17.26
CA SER A 76 -9.09 -16.00 -18.48
C SER A 76 -10.37 -15.19 -18.28
N THR A 77 -11.09 -15.38 -17.17
CA THR A 77 -12.25 -14.56 -16.80
C THR A 77 -11.89 -13.09 -16.65
N THR A 78 -10.72 -12.80 -16.04
CA THR A 78 -10.21 -11.43 -15.91
C THR A 78 -10.02 -10.79 -17.28
N GLN A 79 -9.36 -11.47 -18.20
CA GLN A 79 -9.10 -10.96 -19.54
C GLN A 79 -10.38 -10.77 -20.35
N ILE A 80 -11.34 -11.71 -20.26
CA ILE A 80 -12.63 -11.62 -20.94
C ILE A 80 -13.45 -10.44 -20.42
N LEU A 81 -13.58 -10.27 -19.11
CA LEU A 81 -14.50 -9.30 -18.53
C LEU A 81 -13.92 -7.88 -18.43
N TYR A 82 -12.62 -7.74 -18.14
CA TYR A 82 -12.07 -6.46 -17.70
C TYR A 82 -10.96 -5.88 -18.57
N LEU A 83 -10.39 -6.63 -19.54
CA LEU A 83 -9.24 -6.16 -20.33
C LEU A 83 -9.52 -5.88 -21.79
N ASN A 84 -10.77 -5.96 -22.23
CA ASN A 84 -11.19 -5.69 -23.63
C ASN A 84 -10.35 -6.40 -24.69
N LEU A 85 -9.86 -7.61 -24.41
CA LEU A 85 -9.16 -8.44 -25.35
C LEU A 85 -10.14 -9.30 -26.16
N PRO A 86 -9.80 -9.77 -27.38
CA PRO A 86 -10.68 -10.59 -28.20
C PRO A 86 -11.04 -11.92 -27.49
N ASP A 87 -12.33 -12.11 -27.20
CA ASP A 87 -12.83 -13.26 -26.43
C ASP A 87 -12.41 -14.60 -27.03
N HIS A 88 -12.43 -14.73 -28.36
CA HIS A 88 -12.07 -15.96 -29.07
C HIS A 88 -10.58 -16.33 -28.83
N SER A 89 -9.68 -15.36 -28.93
CA SER A 89 -8.23 -15.58 -28.71
C SER A 89 -7.95 -16.01 -27.28
N ILE A 90 -8.68 -15.42 -26.30
CA ILE A 90 -8.53 -15.78 -24.88
C ILE A 90 -8.99 -17.22 -24.66
N VAL A 91 -10.20 -17.57 -25.13
CA VAL A 91 -10.76 -18.92 -24.93
C VAL A 91 -9.83 -19.98 -25.52
N ASN A 92 -9.41 -19.81 -26.78
CA ASN A 92 -8.55 -20.78 -27.44
C ASN A 92 -7.18 -20.89 -26.74
N GLY A 93 -6.51 -19.76 -26.47
CA GLY A 93 -5.18 -19.77 -25.83
C GLY A 93 -5.19 -20.46 -24.46
N TYR A 94 -6.23 -20.21 -23.62
CA TYR A 94 -6.28 -20.90 -22.33
C TYR A 94 -6.71 -22.37 -22.43
N VAL A 95 -7.53 -22.76 -23.42
CA VAL A 95 -7.85 -24.17 -23.69
C VAL A 95 -6.60 -24.93 -24.15
N ASP A 96 -5.76 -24.32 -25.00
CA ASP A 96 -4.48 -24.93 -25.44
C ASP A 96 -3.52 -25.10 -24.26
N ILE A 97 -3.40 -24.09 -23.37
CA ILE A 97 -2.62 -24.21 -22.13
C ILE A 97 -3.14 -25.36 -21.27
N VAL A 98 -4.44 -25.51 -21.10
CA VAL A 98 -5.04 -26.62 -20.35
C VAL A 98 -4.73 -27.97 -20.96
N LYS A 99 -4.81 -28.07 -22.28
CA LYS A 99 -4.49 -29.29 -23.04
C LYS A 99 -3.07 -29.76 -22.81
N GLU A 100 -2.13 -28.81 -22.70
CA GLU A 100 -0.72 -29.09 -22.44
C GLU A 100 -0.44 -29.49 -20.98
N ILE A 101 -0.97 -28.72 -20.01
CA ILE A 101 -0.56 -28.86 -18.60
C ILE A 101 -1.53 -29.69 -17.73
N ARG A 102 -2.78 -29.85 -18.14
CA ARG A 102 -3.87 -30.55 -17.42
C ARG A 102 -4.84 -31.23 -18.39
N PRO A 103 -4.39 -32.22 -19.20
CA PRO A 103 -5.25 -32.93 -20.15
C PRO A 103 -6.52 -33.48 -19.48
N GLY A 104 -7.64 -33.43 -20.21
CA GLY A 104 -8.94 -33.86 -19.74
C GLY A 104 -9.83 -32.77 -19.12
N TYR A 105 -9.30 -31.54 -18.94
CA TYR A 105 -10.07 -30.39 -18.44
C TYR A 105 -10.48 -29.39 -19.54
N GLU A 106 -10.10 -29.62 -20.80
CA GLU A 106 -10.31 -28.71 -21.93
C GLU A 106 -11.80 -28.39 -22.13
N ASN A 107 -12.63 -29.42 -22.12
CA ASN A 107 -14.08 -29.29 -22.31
C ASN A 107 -14.73 -28.50 -21.17
N LEU A 108 -14.26 -28.72 -19.91
CA LEU A 108 -14.75 -27.98 -18.77
C LEU A 108 -14.39 -26.48 -18.89
N VAL A 109 -13.11 -26.16 -19.15
CA VAL A 109 -12.63 -24.79 -19.27
C VAL A 109 -13.27 -24.09 -20.44
N ASN A 110 -13.29 -24.71 -21.63
CA ASN A 110 -13.97 -24.17 -22.83
C ASN A 110 -15.44 -23.86 -22.57
N GLY A 111 -16.18 -24.81 -21.96
CA GLY A 111 -17.61 -24.64 -21.66
C GLY A 111 -17.87 -23.47 -20.71
N ILE A 112 -17.06 -23.33 -19.64
CA ILE A 112 -17.20 -22.23 -18.69
C ILE A 112 -16.87 -20.89 -19.37
N LEU A 113 -15.73 -20.79 -20.09
CA LEU A 113 -15.32 -19.54 -20.73
C LEU A 113 -16.29 -19.07 -21.81
N ARG A 114 -16.82 -19.99 -22.65
CA ARG A 114 -17.87 -19.65 -23.64
C ARG A 114 -19.15 -19.14 -22.98
N ASN A 115 -19.54 -19.71 -21.83
CA ASN A 115 -20.68 -19.22 -21.06
C ASN A 115 -20.43 -17.83 -20.47
N ILE A 116 -19.23 -17.55 -20.00
CA ILE A 116 -18.84 -16.22 -19.54
C ILE A 116 -18.91 -15.20 -20.69
N CYS A 117 -18.36 -15.52 -21.87
CA CYS A 117 -18.42 -14.65 -23.04
C CYS A 117 -19.88 -14.33 -23.44
N ARG A 118 -20.76 -15.34 -23.55
CA ARG A 118 -22.17 -15.15 -23.88
C ARG A 118 -22.91 -14.27 -22.89
N ASN A 119 -22.56 -14.32 -21.61
CA ASN A 119 -23.21 -13.58 -20.53
C ASN A 119 -22.49 -12.30 -20.16
N LYS A 120 -21.38 -11.89 -20.82
CA LYS A 120 -20.48 -10.80 -20.47
C LYS A 120 -21.21 -9.52 -20.08
N LYS A 121 -22.16 -9.05 -20.91
CA LYS A 121 -22.93 -7.81 -20.64
C LYS A 121 -23.69 -7.87 -19.31
N ASN A 122 -24.30 -9.00 -18.98
CA ASN A 122 -25.06 -9.16 -17.74
C ASN A 122 -24.15 -9.33 -16.52
N LEU A 123 -23.02 -10.03 -16.68
CA LEU A 123 -22.03 -10.21 -15.60
C LEU A 123 -21.39 -8.89 -15.19
N LEU A 124 -21.10 -7.99 -16.14
CA LEU A 124 -20.54 -6.66 -15.86
C LEU A 124 -21.52 -5.69 -15.19
N LYS A 125 -22.84 -5.92 -15.29
CA LYS A 125 -23.84 -5.12 -14.57
C LYS A 125 -23.87 -5.41 -13.06
N VAL A 126 -23.40 -6.58 -12.63
CA VAL A 126 -23.35 -6.97 -11.22
C VAL A 126 -22.08 -6.40 -10.62
N ASN A 127 -22.19 -5.24 -9.96
CA ASN A 127 -21.07 -4.54 -9.33
C ASN A 127 -21.07 -4.77 -7.81
N ASP A 128 -20.72 -5.99 -7.39
CA ASP A 128 -20.68 -6.39 -5.97
C ASP A 128 -19.24 -6.43 -5.46
N THR A 129 -18.64 -5.24 -5.40
CA THR A 129 -17.21 -5.05 -5.07
C THR A 129 -16.85 -5.50 -3.66
N ILE A 130 -17.80 -5.55 -2.72
CA ILE A 130 -17.56 -6.02 -1.34
C ILE A 130 -17.11 -7.49 -1.31
N LYS A 131 -17.44 -8.29 -2.33
CA LYS A 131 -16.96 -9.67 -2.47
C LYS A 131 -15.44 -9.76 -2.62
N ASN A 132 -14.79 -8.71 -3.12
CA ASN A 132 -13.35 -8.68 -3.30
C ASN A 132 -12.59 -8.59 -1.98
N LEU A 133 -13.24 -8.12 -0.90
CA LEU A 133 -12.64 -8.08 0.42
C LEU A 133 -12.79 -9.44 1.12
N PRO A 134 -11.69 -10.08 1.54
CA PRO A 134 -11.77 -11.32 2.32
C PRO A 134 -12.34 -11.06 3.72
N ASN A 135 -12.86 -12.09 4.36
CA ASN A 135 -13.56 -11.97 5.65
C ASN A 135 -12.67 -11.34 6.74
N TRP A 136 -11.37 -11.66 6.76
CA TRP A 136 -10.47 -11.09 7.76
C TRP A 136 -10.34 -9.56 7.64
N ILE A 137 -10.34 -9.00 6.42
CA ILE A 137 -10.36 -7.54 6.19
C ILE A 137 -11.72 -6.96 6.57
N LYS A 138 -12.82 -7.54 6.11
CA LYS A 138 -14.17 -7.05 6.44
C LYS A 138 -14.38 -7.00 7.95
N ASN A 139 -14.07 -8.09 8.64
CA ASN A 139 -14.25 -8.20 10.09
C ASN A 139 -13.30 -7.25 10.86
N GLY A 140 -12.05 -7.09 10.40
CA GLY A 140 -11.09 -6.18 11.02
C GLY A 140 -11.50 -4.72 10.86
N TRP A 141 -11.86 -4.31 9.65
CA TRP A 141 -12.27 -2.93 9.38
C TRP A 141 -13.60 -2.56 10.05
N SER A 142 -14.55 -3.51 10.17
CA SER A 142 -15.84 -3.27 10.82
C SER A 142 -15.75 -2.96 12.32
N LYS A 143 -14.59 -3.15 12.95
CA LYS A 143 -14.34 -2.74 14.34
C LYS A 143 -14.09 -1.23 14.48
N SER A 144 -13.59 -0.58 13.44
CA SER A 144 -13.29 0.86 13.41
C SER A 144 -14.20 1.65 12.48
N LEU A 145 -14.70 1.04 11.41
CA LEU A 145 -15.46 1.66 10.34
C LEU A 145 -16.88 1.06 10.26
N ASN A 146 -17.86 1.88 9.92
CA ASN A 146 -19.20 1.38 9.65
C ASN A 146 -19.29 0.64 8.30
N ARG A 147 -20.38 -0.11 8.09
CA ARG A 147 -20.60 -0.92 6.88
C ARG A 147 -20.64 -0.09 5.60
N GLU A 148 -21.17 1.11 5.67
CA GLU A 148 -21.31 2.01 4.51
C GLU A 148 -19.94 2.47 4.01
N ILE A 149 -19.07 2.90 4.93
CA ILE A 149 -17.68 3.27 4.63
C ILE A 149 -16.93 2.09 4.01
N VAL A 150 -17.06 0.88 4.57
CA VAL A 150 -16.40 -0.32 4.02
C VAL A 150 -16.88 -0.63 2.60
N ASN A 151 -18.19 -0.47 2.33
CA ASN A 151 -18.75 -0.64 1.01
C ASN A 151 -18.21 0.41 0.01
N GLU A 152 -18.17 1.69 0.40
CA GLU A 152 -17.63 2.75 -0.46
C GLU A 152 -16.13 2.53 -0.74
N ILE A 153 -15.35 2.14 0.25
CA ILE A 153 -13.94 1.78 0.05
C ILE A 153 -13.82 0.64 -0.97
N SER A 154 -14.65 -0.40 -0.87
CA SER A 154 -14.58 -1.55 -1.80
C SER A 154 -14.78 -1.13 -3.26
N LYS A 155 -15.62 -0.11 -3.52
CA LYS A 155 -15.86 0.43 -4.88
C LYS A 155 -14.63 1.15 -5.44
N ILE A 156 -13.85 1.80 -4.60
CA ILE A 156 -12.64 2.53 -5.01
C ILE A 156 -11.49 1.56 -5.28
N LEU A 157 -11.36 0.51 -4.47
CA LEU A 157 -10.23 -0.44 -4.52
C LEU A 157 -10.13 -1.25 -5.82
N VAL A 158 -11.20 -1.36 -6.60
CA VAL A 158 -11.15 -2.02 -7.92
C VAL A 158 -10.52 -1.15 -9.01
N SER A 159 -10.33 0.13 -8.74
CA SER A 159 -9.68 1.08 -9.66
C SER A 159 -8.15 1.04 -9.50
N ILE A 160 -7.44 1.45 -10.56
CA ILE A 160 -5.98 1.60 -10.50
C ILE A 160 -5.65 2.85 -9.70
N PRO A 161 -4.89 2.74 -8.59
CA PRO A 161 -4.53 3.90 -7.79
C PRO A 161 -3.54 4.79 -8.55
N LYS A 162 -3.76 6.09 -8.48
CA LYS A 162 -2.87 7.09 -9.09
C LYS A 162 -1.56 7.20 -8.33
N THR A 163 -0.51 7.68 -9.01
CA THR A 163 0.82 7.92 -8.43
C THR A 163 0.92 9.35 -7.93
N ASP A 164 1.43 9.52 -6.72
CA ASP A 164 1.70 10.83 -6.12
C ASP A 164 3.20 11.11 -6.14
N ILE A 165 3.56 12.34 -6.49
CA ILE A 165 4.90 12.91 -6.55
C ILE A 165 5.01 13.99 -5.51
N HIS A 166 5.99 13.87 -4.62
CA HIS A 166 6.27 14.86 -3.60
C HIS A 166 7.43 15.75 -4.06
N ILE A 167 7.17 17.04 -4.28
CA ILE A 167 8.15 18.02 -4.75
C ILE A 167 8.95 18.56 -3.57
N LYS A 168 10.26 18.73 -3.73
CA LYS A 168 11.12 19.37 -2.72
C LYS A 168 10.65 20.79 -2.40
N LYS A 169 10.66 21.18 -1.13
CA LYS A 169 10.26 22.50 -0.67
C LYS A 169 11.01 23.65 -1.36
N LYS A 170 12.32 23.49 -1.57
CA LYS A 170 13.19 24.53 -2.15
C LYS A 170 12.86 24.87 -3.61
N ILE A 171 12.09 24.03 -4.30
CA ILE A 171 11.86 24.16 -5.74
C ILE A 171 10.38 24.15 -6.13
N ILE A 172 9.47 24.05 -5.16
CA ILE A 172 8.02 23.98 -5.44
C ILE A 172 7.56 25.20 -6.24
N ASP A 173 8.06 26.38 -5.93
CA ASP A 173 7.67 27.64 -6.57
C ASP A 173 8.48 27.98 -7.84
N LYS A 174 9.45 27.11 -8.24
CA LYS A 174 10.32 27.38 -9.39
C LYS A 174 9.69 27.04 -10.74
N LYS A 175 8.67 26.18 -10.74
CA LYS A 175 8.00 25.68 -11.95
C LYS A 175 6.52 25.43 -11.67
N ASP A 176 5.71 25.48 -12.72
CA ASP A 176 4.36 24.92 -12.67
C ASP A 176 4.41 23.39 -12.74
N TRP A 177 4.55 22.76 -11.58
CA TRP A 177 4.70 21.30 -11.47
C TRP A 177 3.44 20.53 -11.88
N GLU A 178 2.25 21.12 -11.79
CA GLU A 178 1.02 20.48 -12.28
C GLU A 178 1.05 20.34 -13.80
N PHE A 179 1.48 21.37 -14.49
CA PHE A 179 1.66 21.35 -15.94
C PHE A 179 2.83 20.44 -16.35
N GLU A 180 4.00 20.59 -15.76
CA GLU A 180 5.22 19.86 -16.10
C GLU A 180 5.07 18.33 -15.94
N LEU A 181 4.40 17.89 -14.86
CA LEU A 181 4.16 16.49 -14.56
C LEU A 181 2.85 15.95 -15.15
N GLY A 182 1.98 16.83 -15.68
CA GLY A 182 0.65 16.46 -16.17
C GLY A 182 -0.22 15.89 -15.05
N GLY A 183 -0.26 16.58 -13.91
CA GLY A 183 -0.94 16.15 -12.69
C GLY A 183 -1.85 17.19 -12.08
N GLN A 184 -2.27 16.97 -10.86
CA GLN A 184 -3.09 17.85 -10.05
C GLN A 184 -2.55 17.92 -8.62
N LEU A 185 -2.56 19.10 -8.03
CA LEU A 185 -2.19 19.28 -6.63
C LEU A 185 -3.20 18.55 -5.72
N VAL A 186 -2.70 17.70 -4.84
CA VAL A 186 -3.53 17.02 -3.82
C VAL A 186 -3.58 17.89 -2.56
N PHE A 187 -2.43 18.19 -2.00
CA PHE A 187 -2.24 19.18 -0.94
C PHE A 187 -0.74 19.51 -0.77
N ASN A 188 -0.46 20.73 -0.36
CA ASN A 188 0.88 21.30 -0.21
C ASN A 188 1.73 21.14 -1.48
N ASN A 189 2.78 20.31 -1.43
CA ASN A 189 3.74 20.06 -2.51
C ASN A 189 3.61 18.64 -3.09
N ILE A 190 2.40 18.08 -3.11
CA ILE A 190 2.15 16.73 -3.63
C ILE A 190 1.30 16.83 -4.90
N ILE A 191 1.88 16.42 -6.02
CA ILE A 191 1.23 16.34 -7.32
C ILE A 191 0.80 14.90 -7.59
N ARG A 192 -0.47 14.71 -7.92
CA ARG A 192 -1.04 13.44 -8.35
C ARG A 192 -1.04 13.36 -9.86
N LEU A 193 -0.34 12.38 -10.42
CA LEU A 193 -0.24 12.20 -11.86
C LEU A 193 -1.58 11.77 -12.47
N ASN A 194 -1.96 12.38 -13.59
CA ASN A 194 -3.14 11.97 -14.36
C ASN A 194 -2.84 10.79 -15.29
N ASN A 195 -1.59 10.67 -15.75
CA ASN A 195 -1.14 9.68 -16.73
C ASN A 195 -0.14 8.69 -16.13
N THR A 196 -0.05 7.50 -16.73
CA THR A 196 0.88 6.42 -16.36
C THR A 196 2.17 6.47 -17.17
N LYS A 197 2.77 7.66 -17.35
CA LYS A 197 4.11 7.76 -17.94
C LYS A 197 5.12 7.04 -17.05
N LYS A 198 6.21 6.56 -17.65
CA LYS A 198 7.29 5.94 -16.88
C LYS A 198 7.94 6.99 -15.97
N ILE A 199 7.93 6.72 -14.67
CA ILE A 199 8.39 7.65 -13.62
C ILE A 199 9.80 8.19 -13.89
N SER A 200 10.71 7.34 -14.34
CA SER A 200 12.11 7.74 -14.64
C SER A 200 12.29 8.65 -15.87
N GLU A 201 11.23 8.87 -16.63
CA GLU A 201 11.23 9.73 -17.84
C GLU A 201 10.53 11.08 -17.57
N LEU A 202 9.98 11.29 -16.36
CA LEU A 202 9.33 12.54 -15.98
C LEU A 202 10.37 13.63 -15.70
N VAL A 203 9.99 14.88 -15.98
CA VAL A 203 10.80 16.08 -15.68
C VAL A 203 11.17 16.12 -14.20
N GLY A 204 12.45 16.45 -13.89
CA GLY A 204 12.97 16.55 -12.54
C GLY A 204 13.32 15.21 -11.87
N PHE A 205 13.07 14.05 -12.51
CA PHE A 205 13.46 12.76 -11.92
C PHE A 205 14.97 12.62 -11.75
N LYS A 206 15.73 12.90 -12.83
CA LYS A 206 17.20 12.78 -12.84
C LYS A 206 17.85 13.85 -11.97
N ASP A 207 17.23 15.02 -11.88
CA ASP A 207 17.70 16.16 -11.08
C ASP A 207 17.43 15.95 -9.58
N GLY A 208 16.61 14.93 -9.26
CA GLY A 208 16.24 14.62 -7.88
C GLY A 208 15.33 15.67 -7.26
N ASP A 209 14.54 16.36 -8.08
CA ASP A 209 13.65 17.45 -7.68
C ASP A 209 12.49 16.97 -6.82
N TRP A 210 12.18 15.70 -6.88
CA TRP A 210 11.04 15.09 -6.23
C TRP A 210 11.23 13.58 -5.99
N TRP A 211 10.32 12.99 -5.25
CA TRP A 211 10.25 11.53 -5.03
C TRP A 211 8.81 11.03 -5.07
N VAL A 212 8.65 9.71 -5.30
CA VAL A 212 7.34 9.06 -5.27
C VAL A 212 6.97 8.78 -3.82
N GLN A 213 5.87 9.35 -3.36
CA GLN A 213 5.32 9.09 -2.03
C GLN A 213 3.81 9.36 -2.07
N ASN A 214 3.02 8.38 -1.59
CA ASN A 214 1.58 8.56 -1.47
C ASN A 214 1.25 9.73 -0.52
N ALA A 215 0.23 10.51 -0.87
CA ALA A 215 -0.19 11.66 -0.10
C ALA A 215 -0.52 11.31 1.36
N ALA A 216 -1.19 10.18 1.63
CA ALA A 216 -1.45 9.72 2.99
C ALA A 216 -0.16 9.37 3.76
N ALA A 217 0.84 8.77 3.09
CA ALA A 217 2.12 8.42 3.70
C ALA A 217 2.96 9.65 4.09
N SER A 218 2.62 10.85 3.61
CA SER A 218 3.29 12.10 3.98
C SER A 218 2.80 12.72 5.29
N ILE A 219 1.61 12.33 5.75
CA ILE A 219 0.96 12.95 6.92
C ILE A 219 1.76 12.79 8.21
N PRO A 220 2.39 11.64 8.53
CA PRO A 220 3.20 11.52 9.74
C PRO A 220 4.29 12.58 9.85
N VAL A 221 4.99 12.89 8.75
CA VAL A 221 6.03 13.92 8.74
C VAL A 221 5.42 15.33 8.86
N LYS A 222 4.24 15.59 8.26
CA LYS A 222 3.53 16.86 8.44
C LYS A 222 3.13 17.13 9.90
N ILE A 223 2.84 16.07 10.66
CA ILE A 223 2.60 16.18 12.10
C ILE A 223 3.87 16.64 12.81
N ILE A 224 5.02 16.06 12.50
CA ILE A 224 6.33 16.42 13.07
C ILE A 224 6.68 17.88 12.72
N GLU A 225 6.54 18.27 11.46
CA GLU A 225 6.74 19.65 11.00
C GLU A 225 5.84 20.64 11.75
N ASN A 226 4.59 20.28 11.96
CA ASN A 226 3.66 21.16 12.67
C ASN A 226 4.02 21.30 14.14
N TYR A 227 4.45 20.22 14.78
CA TYR A 227 4.82 20.22 16.20
C TYR A 227 6.09 21.03 16.48
N PHE A 228 7.10 20.94 15.61
CA PHE A 228 8.40 21.57 15.78
C PHE A 228 8.61 22.84 14.93
N ARG A 229 7.54 23.57 14.57
CA ARG A 229 7.58 24.71 13.63
C ARG A 229 8.66 25.75 13.89
N THR A 230 8.98 26.01 15.17
CA THR A 230 9.89 27.08 15.59
C THR A 230 11.23 26.51 16.12
N SER A 231 11.40 25.20 16.09
CA SER A 231 12.57 24.55 16.65
C SER A 231 13.59 24.22 15.56
N THR A 232 14.87 24.43 15.85
CA THR A 232 16.00 24.07 14.98
C THR A 232 16.71 22.83 15.50
N GLN A 233 17.39 22.11 14.61
CA GLN A 233 18.21 20.94 14.95
C GLN A 233 17.46 19.80 15.66
N ILE A 234 16.24 19.54 15.24
CA ILE A 234 15.40 18.46 15.77
C ILE A 234 15.93 17.12 15.31
N SER A 235 16.26 16.24 16.26
CA SER A 235 16.70 14.87 16.01
C SER A 235 15.52 13.91 15.89
N VAL A 236 15.47 13.17 14.78
CA VAL A 236 14.38 12.21 14.49
C VAL A 236 14.97 10.82 14.29
N LEU A 237 14.52 9.86 15.09
CA LEU A 237 14.74 8.44 14.85
C LEU A 237 13.58 7.91 14.00
N GLU A 238 13.88 7.42 12.79
CA GLU A 238 12.90 6.78 11.92
C GLU A 238 13.08 5.26 11.90
N VAL A 239 12.04 4.51 12.25
CA VAL A 239 12.02 3.05 12.26
C VAL A 239 11.19 2.52 11.11
N GLY A 240 11.79 1.62 10.30
CA GLY A 240 11.14 1.10 9.07
C GLY A 240 11.28 2.05 7.88
N SER A 241 12.44 2.67 7.73
CA SER A 241 12.70 3.83 6.85
C SER A 241 12.54 3.56 5.35
N SER A 242 12.71 2.31 4.90
CA SER A 242 12.72 2.00 3.46
C SER A 242 11.29 1.94 2.87
N PRO A 243 11.11 2.45 1.64
CA PRO A 243 12.11 2.83 0.62
C PRO A 243 12.61 4.29 0.71
N GLY A 244 12.31 5.05 1.77
CA GLY A 244 12.86 6.37 2.01
C GLY A 244 11.92 7.54 1.79
N GLY A 245 10.65 7.32 1.49
CA GLY A 245 9.72 8.43 1.24
C GLY A 245 9.58 9.39 2.43
N LYS A 246 9.39 8.86 3.63
CA LYS A 246 9.32 9.67 4.86
C LYS A 246 10.69 10.20 5.28
N THR A 247 11.75 9.38 5.12
CA THR A 247 13.15 9.81 5.36
C THR A 247 13.50 11.05 4.53
N ILE A 248 13.24 11.00 3.22
CA ILE A 248 13.48 12.13 2.30
C ILE A 248 12.65 13.35 2.72
N GLN A 249 11.40 13.15 3.08
CA GLN A 249 10.52 14.23 3.52
C GLN A 249 11.02 14.88 4.82
N LEU A 250 11.49 14.09 5.80
CA LEU A 250 12.09 14.61 7.02
C LEU A 250 13.35 15.44 6.74
N LEU A 251 14.23 14.95 5.86
CA LEU A 251 15.46 15.64 5.47
C LEU A 251 15.17 16.93 4.68
N ASP A 252 14.17 16.91 3.76
CA ASP A 252 13.73 18.09 3.02
C ASP A 252 13.07 19.14 3.94
N ALA A 253 12.53 18.69 5.07
CA ALA A 253 12.03 19.56 6.14
C ALA A 253 13.12 20.12 7.05
N GLY A 254 14.38 19.68 6.92
CA GLY A 254 15.52 20.17 7.69
C GLY A 254 15.78 19.44 9.01
N PHE A 255 15.16 18.27 9.24
CA PHE A 255 15.38 17.46 10.43
C PHE A 255 16.71 16.67 10.36
N LEU A 256 17.31 16.39 11.53
CA LEU A 256 18.46 15.50 11.68
C LEU A 256 17.95 14.06 11.83
N VAL A 257 18.11 13.25 10.79
CA VAL A 257 17.51 11.91 10.72
C VAL A 257 18.51 10.80 10.95
N THR A 258 18.21 9.91 11.89
CA THR A 258 18.82 8.58 12.02
C THR A 258 17.78 7.54 11.56
N ALA A 259 18.04 6.86 10.46
CA ALA A 259 17.14 5.91 9.82
C ALA A 259 17.51 4.47 10.18
N ILE A 260 16.57 3.70 10.73
CA ILE A 260 16.74 2.27 11.04
C ILE A 260 15.95 1.41 10.05
N GLU A 261 16.63 0.44 9.44
CA GLU A 261 16.04 -0.57 8.58
C GLU A 261 16.82 -1.89 8.75
N LYS A 262 16.12 -3.02 8.90
CA LYS A 262 16.73 -4.33 9.15
C LYS A 262 16.96 -5.19 7.90
N SER A 263 16.45 -4.78 6.76
CA SER A 263 16.53 -5.56 5.52
C SER A 263 17.59 -4.99 4.58
N PRO A 264 18.70 -5.72 4.28
CA PRO A 264 19.75 -5.23 3.39
C PRO A 264 19.25 -4.78 2.01
N ASN A 265 18.32 -5.54 1.41
CA ASN A 265 17.72 -5.19 0.12
C ASN A 265 16.91 -3.90 0.19
N ARG A 266 16.22 -3.66 1.32
CA ARG A 266 15.47 -2.44 1.54
C ARG A 266 16.39 -1.26 1.83
N ILE A 267 17.46 -1.45 2.58
CA ILE A 267 18.52 -0.44 2.82
C ILE A 267 19.13 0.03 1.50
N LYS A 268 19.43 -0.89 0.58
CA LYS A 268 19.93 -0.54 -0.74
C LYS A 268 18.96 0.41 -1.47
N LYS A 269 17.67 0.08 -1.50
CA LYS A 269 16.63 0.94 -2.13
C LYS A 269 16.56 2.33 -1.46
N LEU A 270 16.66 2.39 -0.12
CA LEU A 270 16.71 3.65 0.61
C LEU A 270 17.93 4.50 0.21
N LYS A 271 19.13 3.91 0.21
CA LYS A 271 20.38 4.59 -0.16
C LYS A 271 20.35 5.08 -1.60
N ASP A 272 19.83 4.28 -2.54
CA ASP A 272 19.69 4.65 -3.96
C ASP A 272 18.74 5.85 -4.12
N ASN A 273 17.63 5.87 -3.39
CA ASN A 273 16.67 6.98 -3.41
C ASN A 273 17.27 8.26 -2.79
N LEU A 274 17.95 8.17 -1.65
CA LEU A 274 18.64 9.29 -1.02
C LEU A 274 19.70 9.89 -1.94
N LYS A 275 20.51 9.04 -2.59
CA LYS A 275 21.51 9.46 -3.58
C LYS A 275 20.86 10.21 -4.74
N ARG A 276 19.77 9.68 -5.32
CA ARG A 276 19.06 10.31 -6.44
C ARG A 276 18.55 11.71 -6.10
N VAL A 277 18.00 11.90 -4.90
CA VAL A 277 17.49 13.20 -4.47
C VAL A 277 18.55 14.08 -3.80
N ASN A 278 19.82 13.68 -3.83
CA ASN A 278 20.95 14.41 -3.22
C ASN A 278 20.70 14.81 -1.76
N LEU A 279 20.23 13.88 -0.95
CA LEU A 279 20.05 14.01 0.50
C LEU A 279 20.82 12.90 1.21
N LYS A 280 21.25 13.18 2.45
CA LYS A 280 22.07 12.25 3.24
C LYS A 280 21.58 12.20 4.69
N CYS A 281 21.56 11.00 5.26
CA CYS A 281 21.40 10.77 6.69
C CYS A 281 22.18 9.53 7.11
N GLU A 282 22.26 9.32 8.41
CA GLU A 282 22.74 8.05 8.96
C GLU A 282 21.71 6.95 8.69
N VAL A 283 22.14 5.83 8.10
CA VAL A 283 21.31 4.66 7.82
C VAL A 283 21.92 3.45 8.50
N LEU A 284 21.24 2.94 9.51
CA LEU A 284 21.70 1.83 10.35
C LEU A 284 21.02 0.52 9.93
N ASP A 285 21.85 -0.49 9.63
CA ASP A 285 21.43 -1.87 9.36
C ASP A 285 21.24 -2.60 10.71
N VAL A 286 20.10 -2.36 11.34
CA VAL A 286 19.80 -2.93 12.64
C VAL A 286 18.30 -3.04 12.86
N ASP A 287 17.86 -4.07 13.57
CA ASP A 287 16.50 -4.10 14.12
C ASP A 287 16.43 -3.25 15.39
N LEU A 288 15.32 -2.54 15.62
CA LEU A 288 15.18 -1.65 16.77
C LEU A 288 15.40 -2.38 18.11
N ASP A 289 15.06 -3.66 18.23
CA ASP A 289 15.27 -4.44 19.45
C ASP A 289 16.76 -4.60 19.81
N LYS A 290 17.64 -4.55 18.81
CA LYS A 290 19.11 -4.62 18.96
C LYS A 290 19.77 -3.24 18.97
N PHE A 291 19.03 -2.19 18.62
CA PHE A 291 19.57 -0.84 18.61
C PHE A 291 19.87 -0.35 20.03
N GLN A 292 21.12 0.04 20.26
CA GLN A 292 21.60 0.60 21.52
C GLN A 292 22.16 1.99 21.28
N THR A 293 21.78 2.94 22.12
CA THR A 293 22.27 4.30 22.09
C THR A 293 22.13 4.93 23.48
N THR A 294 23.03 5.82 23.83
CA THR A 294 22.94 6.70 25.01
C THR A 294 22.19 7.99 24.69
N SER A 295 21.99 8.29 23.39
CA SER A 295 21.30 9.50 22.94
C SER A 295 19.80 9.34 23.04
N SER A 296 19.10 10.44 23.32
CA SER A 296 17.66 10.54 23.23
C SER A 296 17.27 11.45 22.07
N PHE A 297 16.12 11.16 21.44
CA PHE A 297 15.63 11.87 20.28
C PHE A 297 14.48 12.81 20.63
N ASP A 298 14.34 13.87 19.84
CA ASP A 298 13.20 14.78 19.91
C ASP A 298 11.92 14.11 19.42
N CYS A 299 12.06 13.26 18.40
CA CYS A 299 10.98 12.54 17.78
C CYS A 299 11.39 11.12 17.41
N CYS A 300 10.49 10.16 17.62
CA CYS A 300 10.55 8.86 16.98
C CYS A 300 9.38 8.72 16.00
N LEU A 301 9.68 8.50 14.72
CA LEU A 301 8.71 8.15 13.69
C LEU A 301 8.73 6.64 13.47
N LEU A 302 7.60 5.99 13.78
CA LEU A 302 7.43 4.56 13.66
C LEU A 302 6.55 4.22 12.46
N ASP A 303 7.16 3.76 11.35
CA ASP A 303 6.47 3.15 10.20
C ASP A 303 6.59 1.63 10.31
N VAL A 304 5.80 1.06 11.20
CA VAL A 304 5.96 -0.32 11.62
C VAL A 304 5.35 -1.32 10.65
N SER A 305 5.94 -2.52 10.58
CA SER A 305 5.40 -3.62 9.80
C SER A 305 3.98 -3.96 10.24
N CYS A 306 3.05 -4.05 9.27
CA CYS A 306 1.63 -4.27 9.51
C CYS A 306 1.02 -5.16 8.43
N THR A 307 -0.28 -5.45 8.52
CA THR A 307 -1.01 -6.19 7.47
C THR A 307 -1.01 -5.46 6.14
N SER A 308 -0.78 -4.15 6.14
CA SER A 308 -0.89 -3.27 4.97
C SER A 308 -2.31 -3.26 4.37
N SER A 309 -3.34 -3.52 5.19
CA SER A 309 -4.72 -3.61 4.74
C SER A 309 -5.27 -2.29 4.15
N GLY A 310 -4.68 -1.16 4.51
CA GLY A 310 -5.06 0.16 3.98
C GLY A 310 -4.54 0.45 2.56
N ILE A 311 -3.57 -0.32 2.06
CA ILE A 311 -2.96 -0.12 0.73
C ILE A 311 -3.27 -1.25 -0.26
N VAL A 312 -4.33 -2.02 -0.02
CA VAL A 312 -4.74 -3.13 -0.91
C VAL A 312 -5.05 -2.69 -2.34
N GLY A 313 -5.42 -1.44 -2.57
CA GLY A 313 -5.54 -0.89 -3.93
C GLY A 313 -4.22 -0.91 -4.70
N ARG A 314 -3.09 -0.66 -4.03
CA ARG A 314 -1.74 -0.68 -4.61
C ARG A 314 -1.12 -2.06 -4.60
N LYS A 315 -1.37 -2.83 -3.53
CA LYS A 315 -0.86 -4.18 -3.31
C LYS A 315 -2.01 -5.17 -3.18
N PRO A 316 -2.75 -5.44 -4.28
CA PRO A 316 -3.94 -6.25 -4.21
C PRO A 316 -3.68 -7.72 -3.87
N GLU A 317 -2.43 -8.19 -3.96
CA GLU A 317 -2.04 -9.51 -3.46
C GLU A 317 -2.36 -9.71 -1.97
N ILE A 318 -2.42 -8.63 -1.18
CA ILE A 318 -2.82 -8.68 0.24
C ILE A 318 -4.22 -9.28 0.41
N LEU A 319 -5.10 -9.10 -0.57
CA LEU A 319 -6.47 -9.65 -0.52
C LEU A 319 -6.50 -11.20 -0.53
N VAL A 320 -5.46 -11.83 -1.03
CA VAL A 320 -5.36 -13.30 -1.13
C VAL A 320 -4.28 -13.90 -0.21
N LEU A 321 -3.41 -13.06 0.35
CA LEU A 321 -2.38 -13.51 1.29
C LEU A 321 -2.97 -13.79 2.67
N LYS A 322 -2.46 -14.82 3.33
CA LYS A 322 -2.75 -15.12 4.73
C LYS A 322 -1.69 -14.44 5.60
N LYS A 323 -2.10 -13.48 6.43
CA LYS A 323 -1.21 -12.82 7.40
C LYS A 323 -1.71 -13.08 8.81
N SER A 324 -0.79 -13.35 9.72
CA SER A 324 -1.08 -13.42 11.15
C SER A 324 -1.14 -11.99 11.72
N VAL A 325 -2.35 -11.47 11.96
CA VAL A 325 -2.54 -10.15 12.59
C VAL A 325 -1.92 -10.14 14.00
N ASN A 326 -2.06 -11.24 14.74
CA ASN A 326 -1.58 -11.33 16.12
C ASN A 326 -0.05 -11.19 16.24
N GLU A 327 0.72 -11.86 15.35
CA GLU A 327 2.19 -11.73 15.34
C GLU A 327 2.64 -10.30 15.03
N LEU A 328 1.98 -9.64 14.07
CA LEU A 328 2.26 -8.26 13.74
C LEU A 328 1.97 -7.32 14.91
N VAL A 329 0.83 -7.50 15.58
CA VAL A 329 0.43 -6.73 16.77
C VAL A 329 1.44 -6.87 17.90
N LEU A 330 1.95 -8.06 18.18
CA LEU A 330 3.00 -8.28 19.20
C LEU A 330 4.30 -7.57 18.84
N ASN A 331 4.72 -7.64 17.57
CA ASN A 331 5.91 -6.91 17.11
C ASN A 331 5.72 -5.39 17.20
N GLN A 332 4.56 -4.87 16.85
CA GLN A 332 4.23 -3.45 16.96
C GLN A 332 4.27 -2.97 18.41
N GLU A 333 3.75 -3.78 19.35
CA GLU A 333 3.80 -3.50 20.79
C GLU A 333 5.24 -3.42 21.30
N MET A 334 6.11 -4.33 20.86
CA MET A 334 7.53 -4.31 21.21
C MET A 334 8.23 -3.06 20.67
N VAL A 335 7.99 -2.71 19.40
CA VAL A 335 8.60 -1.55 18.74
C VAL A 335 8.19 -0.24 19.41
N ILE A 336 6.89 -0.02 19.68
CA ILE A 336 6.42 1.22 20.31
C ILE A 336 6.98 1.39 21.73
N ASN A 337 7.04 0.29 22.51
CA ASN A 337 7.60 0.31 23.87
C ASN A 337 9.11 0.57 23.86
N LYS A 338 9.86 0.03 22.91
CA LYS A 338 11.30 0.29 22.78
C LYS A 338 11.56 1.74 22.37
N ALA A 339 10.88 2.22 21.33
CA ALA A 339 11.03 3.59 20.83
C ALA A 339 10.67 4.64 21.88
N SER A 340 9.66 4.40 22.72
CA SER A 340 9.26 5.34 23.78
C SER A 340 10.34 5.64 24.79
N LYS A 341 11.28 4.71 25.02
CA LYS A 341 12.42 4.89 25.92
C LYS A 341 13.49 5.81 25.32
N LEU A 342 13.55 5.89 23.99
CA LEU A 342 14.52 6.69 23.25
C LEU A 342 14.10 8.16 23.06
N ILE A 343 12.91 8.53 23.51
CA ILE A 343 12.37 9.89 23.37
C ILE A 343 12.68 10.69 24.62
N ARG A 344 13.19 11.90 24.45
CA ARG A 344 13.41 12.85 25.55
C ARG A 344 12.09 13.39 26.12
N LYS A 345 12.14 13.96 27.30
CA LYS A 345 11.01 14.72 27.87
C LYS A 345 10.58 15.84 26.91
N ASN A 346 9.28 16.03 26.75
CA ASN A 346 8.62 16.91 25.79
C ASN A 346 8.78 16.52 24.31
N GLY A 347 9.47 15.43 24.01
CA GLY A 347 9.54 14.87 22.68
C GLY A 347 8.26 14.11 22.29
N ILE A 348 8.15 13.71 21.01
CA ILE A 348 6.98 13.04 20.47
C ILE A 348 7.31 11.70 19.85
N LEU A 349 6.36 10.79 19.92
CA LEU A 349 6.32 9.53 19.18
C LEU A 349 5.18 9.60 18.17
N VAL A 350 5.51 9.51 16.89
CA VAL A 350 4.53 9.41 15.81
C VAL A 350 4.46 7.96 15.37
N TYR A 351 3.35 7.31 15.72
CA TYR A 351 3.06 5.93 15.35
C TYR A 351 2.19 5.92 14.09
N CYS A 352 2.62 5.21 13.04
CA CYS A 352 1.81 5.06 11.84
C CYS A 352 1.88 3.64 11.26
N VAL A 353 0.74 3.20 10.72
CA VAL A 353 0.60 1.94 9.99
C VAL A 353 -0.24 2.15 8.74
N CYS A 354 0.17 1.52 7.62
CA CYS A 354 -0.66 1.46 6.41
C CYS A 354 -1.75 0.38 6.53
N SER A 355 -2.46 0.39 7.63
CA SER A 355 -3.51 -0.57 8.01
C SER A 355 -4.73 0.14 8.55
N LEU A 356 -5.92 -0.40 8.26
CA LEU A 356 -7.20 0.03 8.82
C LEU A 356 -7.73 -0.97 9.86
N MET A 357 -6.89 -1.90 10.33
CA MET A 357 -7.24 -2.83 11.38
C MET A 357 -7.24 -2.15 12.74
N PHE A 358 -8.32 -2.35 13.50
CA PHE A 358 -8.44 -1.83 14.86
C PHE A 358 -7.27 -2.28 15.76
N GLU A 359 -6.87 -3.54 15.63
CA GLU A 359 -5.82 -4.16 16.44
C GLU A 359 -4.45 -3.53 16.22
N GLU A 360 -4.15 -3.10 14.98
CA GLU A 360 -2.87 -2.51 14.58
C GLU A 360 -2.82 -0.99 14.78
N GLY A 361 -3.97 -0.34 14.90
CA GLY A 361 -4.11 1.11 15.07
C GLY A 361 -4.55 1.51 16.48
N GLU A 362 -5.84 1.80 16.61
CA GLU A 362 -6.45 2.35 17.85
C GLU A 362 -6.13 1.53 19.10
N ASN A 363 -6.20 0.21 18.99
CA ASN A 363 -5.97 -0.67 20.13
C ASN A 363 -4.51 -0.69 20.58
N GLN A 364 -3.55 -0.54 19.65
CA GLN A 364 -2.13 -0.44 19.98
C GLN A 364 -1.81 0.81 20.79
N THR A 365 -2.26 1.96 20.32
CA THR A 365 -2.00 3.22 21.02
C THR A 365 -2.76 3.33 22.34
N LYS A 366 -3.96 2.76 22.43
CA LYS A 366 -4.72 2.67 23.67
C LYS A 366 -3.97 1.84 24.71
N LYS A 367 -3.56 0.61 24.39
CA LYS A 367 -2.80 -0.27 25.29
C LYS A 367 -1.46 0.34 25.70
N PHE A 368 -0.79 1.03 24.78
CA PHE A 368 0.46 1.72 25.09
C PHE A 368 0.25 2.80 26.16
N LEU A 369 -0.79 3.64 26.04
CA LEU A 369 -1.07 4.71 27.01
C LEU A 369 -1.54 4.17 28.38
N GLU A 370 -2.24 3.06 28.41
CA GLU A 370 -2.62 2.40 29.67
C GLU A 370 -1.40 1.96 30.49
N ARG A 371 -0.31 1.58 29.82
CA ARG A 371 0.93 1.12 30.46
C ARG A 371 1.98 2.22 30.65
N ASN A 372 1.91 3.33 29.90
CA ASN A 372 2.88 4.41 29.89
C ASN A 372 2.24 5.74 30.26
N THR A 373 1.99 5.93 31.56
CA THR A 373 1.30 7.09 32.12
C THR A 373 2.07 8.41 31.99
N ASN A 374 3.31 8.36 31.51
CA ASN A 374 4.16 9.52 31.18
C ASN A 374 3.97 10.01 29.74
N PHE A 375 3.05 9.39 28.94
CA PHE A 375 2.69 9.82 27.61
C PHE A 375 1.23 10.27 27.57
N ARG A 376 0.93 11.20 26.64
CA ARG A 376 -0.43 11.66 26.33
C ARG A 376 -0.61 11.82 24.82
N LYS A 377 -1.83 11.67 24.33
CA LYS A 377 -2.16 11.96 22.93
C LYS A 377 -2.15 13.46 22.65
N ILE A 378 -1.57 13.83 21.51
CA ILE A 378 -1.77 15.13 20.88
C ILE A 378 -3.06 15.07 20.08
N ASP A 379 -3.86 16.13 20.14
CA ASP A 379 -5.13 16.22 19.45
C ASP A 379 -4.92 16.64 17.99
N LEU A 380 -4.81 15.63 17.11
CA LEU A 380 -4.58 15.86 15.68
C LEU A 380 -5.80 16.43 14.96
N GLU A 381 -7.02 16.19 15.48
CA GLU A 381 -8.24 16.76 14.93
C GLU A 381 -8.23 18.29 15.04
N LYS A 382 -7.88 18.83 16.21
CA LYS A 382 -7.74 20.29 16.41
C LYS A 382 -6.72 20.92 15.48
N ILE A 383 -5.67 20.18 15.12
CA ILE A 383 -4.56 20.69 14.29
C ILE A 383 -4.91 20.64 12.80
N PHE A 384 -5.60 19.61 12.34
CA PHE A 384 -5.72 19.28 10.92
C PHE A 384 -7.15 19.36 10.36
N SER A 385 -8.22 19.31 11.16
CA SER A 385 -9.60 19.23 10.67
C SER A 385 -10.02 20.38 9.77
N LYS A 386 -9.51 21.59 10.01
CA LYS A 386 -9.81 22.78 9.18
C LYS A 386 -9.11 22.78 7.81
N LYS A 387 -8.12 21.91 7.62
CA LYS A 387 -7.24 21.92 6.44
C LYS A 387 -7.40 20.70 5.55
N PHE A 388 -7.83 19.57 6.12
CA PHE A 388 -7.82 18.29 5.46
C PHE A 388 -9.09 17.50 5.72
N ASP A 389 -9.60 16.88 4.66
CA ASP A 389 -10.72 15.94 4.71
C ASP A 389 -10.19 14.54 5.12
N PHE A 390 -9.88 14.38 6.40
CA PHE A 390 -9.50 13.11 6.99
C PHE A 390 -10.59 12.59 7.92
N HIS A 391 -10.55 11.29 8.20
CA HIS A 391 -11.37 10.70 9.24
C HIS A 391 -10.63 10.84 10.58
N PHE A 392 -11.23 11.57 11.54
CA PHE A 392 -10.67 11.76 12.88
C PHE A 392 -11.41 10.89 13.88
N LYS A 393 -10.66 10.23 14.76
CA LYS A 393 -11.23 9.40 15.82
C LYS A 393 -10.28 9.36 17.02
N ASN A 394 -10.80 9.64 18.21
CA ASN A 394 -10.03 9.63 19.47
C ASN A 394 -8.72 10.44 19.41
N LYS A 395 -8.76 11.64 18.77
CA LYS A 395 -7.61 12.55 18.54
C LYS A 395 -6.59 12.05 17.51
N ASP A 396 -6.81 10.90 16.89
CA ASP A 396 -5.94 10.32 15.86
C ASP A 396 -6.45 10.64 14.45
N ILE A 397 -5.60 10.46 13.45
CA ILE A 397 -5.97 10.53 12.04
C ILE A 397 -6.09 9.12 11.46
N MET A 398 -7.17 8.90 10.74
CA MET A 398 -7.32 7.77 9.83
C MET A 398 -7.55 8.31 8.43
N THR A 399 -6.61 8.09 7.49
CA THR A 399 -6.87 8.35 6.08
C THR A 399 -7.57 7.14 5.47
N LEU A 400 -8.52 7.39 4.59
CA LEU A 400 -9.34 6.36 3.97
C LEU A 400 -9.33 6.50 2.44
N PRO A 401 -9.50 5.41 1.68
CA PRO A 401 -9.62 5.48 0.23
C PRO A 401 -10.73 6.40 -0.28
N ILE A 402 -11.72 6.70 0.54
CA ILE A 402 -12.82 7.64 0.23
C ILE A 402 -12.45 9.12 0.39
N ASN A 403 -11.41 9.44 1.17
CA ASN A 403 -10.94 10.82 1.30
C ASN A 403 -10.37 11.31 -0.04
N TYR A 404 -10.66 12.55 -0.43
CA TYR A 404 -10.27 13.10 -1.74
C TYR A 404 -10.69 12.22 -2.93
N LYS A 405 -11.90 11.64 -2.86
CA LYS A 405 -12.45 10.71 -3.85
C LYS A 405 -12.46 11.29 -5.28
N ASN A 406 -12.74 12.60 -5.40
CA ASN A 406 -12.69 13.33 -6.66
C ASN A 406 -11.30 13.36 -7.32
N LEU A 407 -10.25 13.23 -6.53
CA LEU A 407 -8.86 13.12 -7.01
C LEU A 407 -8.39 11.65 -7.15
N GLY A 408 -9.23 10.66 -6.83
CA GLY A 408 -8.91 9.24 -6.91
C GLY A 408 -8.57 8.58 -5.57
N GLY A 409 -8.90 9.23 -4.45
CA GLY A 409 -8.79 8.71 -3.10
C GLY A 409 -7.40 8.81 -2.47
N LEU A 410 -7.27 8.37 -1.23
CA LEU A 410 -6.00 8.23 -0.50
C LEU A 410 -5.73 6.75 -0.19
N ASP A 411 -4.51 6.45 0.21
CA ASP A 411 -4.24 5.16 0.86
C ASP A 411 -4.78 5.19 2.30
N GLY A 412 -5.14 4.02 2.84
CA GLY A 412 -5.59 3.88 4.21
C GLY A 412 -4.41 3.84 5.19
N PHE A 413 -4.37 4.78 6.12
CA PHE A 413 -3.39 4.84 7.21
C PHE A 413 -4.10 5.12 8.52
N TYR A 414 -3.57 4.56 9.60
CA TYR A 414 -3.81 5.03 10.96
C TYR A 414 -2.57 5.73 11.48
N ILE A 415 -2.74 6.92 12.10
CA ILE A 415 -1.66 7.78 12.58
C ILE A 415 -2.04 8.36 13.93
N SER A 416 -1.15 8.20 14.91
CA SER A 416 -1.28 8.76 16.26
C SER A 416 0.00 9.51 16.64
N CYS A 417 -0.14 10.60 17.37
CA CYS A 417 0.97 11.37 17.91
C CYS A 417 0.89 11.40 19.44
N LEU A 418 1.94 10.90 20.08
CA LEU A 418 2.03 10.73 21.53
C LEU A 418 3.17 11.59 22.07
N GLN A 419 2.90 12.46 23.03
CA GLN A 419 3.91 13.31 23.69
C GLN A 419 4.36 12.70 25.00
N LYS A 420 5.67 12.62 25.21
CA LYS A 420 6.27 12.29 26.51
C LYS A 420 6.33 13.57 27.36
N PHE A 421 5.57 13.66 28.44
CA PHE A 421 5.47 14.87 29.26
C PHE A 421 6.15 14.77 30.64
N LYS A 422 6.51 13.56 31.06
CA LYS A 422 7.26 13.28 32.30
C LYS A 422 8.55 12.56 32.01
#